data_e915eb1d460092c1a53273276b60e3d9
#
_entry.id   e915eb1d460092c1a53273276b60e3d9
#
_cell.length_a   1.000
_cell.length_b   1.000
_cell.length_c   1.000
_cell.angle_alpha   90.00
_cell.angle_beta   90.00
_cell.angle_gamma   90.00
#
_symmetry.space_group_name_H-M   'P 1'
#
loop_
_entity.id
_entity.type
_entity.pdbx_description
1 polymer ?
#
loop_
_entity_poly.entity_id
_entity_poly.type
_entity_poly.pdbx_seq_one_letter_code
_entity_poly.pdbx_strand_id
1 'polypeptide(L)'
;MRTFSAIVVIVLALAAVGVYLSAFIVRQTEQAIVLQFGEVKNVINEYQLTDKGGFVNDAGLYWKIPVVQEVLFYDKRILDLDSAPLEVIVADQKRLVVDAFVRYRITNPLKFYQTVRDERTARQRLGNVLEASVRSVLGAATFEDVVRDTRENLMHTIRDQVNKEAQTLGVSVVDVRIKRADLPEANSEAIYKRMQTERQREATEIRSEGRAAANRIEATADRQATVIKAEATKKSELMRGEGDAERNRIFNEAFGKDPEFFAFYRSMQAYETGLAADDTRLVITPNTEFFRFFGNPTGQTTSPGQ
;
A
#
# COMPACT_ATOMS: atom_id res chain seq x y z
N MET A 1 8.16 47.52 83.23
CA MET A 1 9.03 47.37 82.00
C MET A 1 9.05 45.97 81.45
N ARG A 2 9.22 44.92 82.25
CA ARG A 2 9.23 43.51 81.78
C ARG A 2 7.97 43.03 81.02
N THR A 3 6.78 43.41 81.46
CA THR A 3 5.52 43.06 80.81
C THR A 3 5.32 43.77 79.47
N PHE A 4 5.74 45.00 79.32
CA PHE A 4 5.68 45.75 78.05
C PHE A 4 6.63 45.19 76.99
N SER A 5 7.85 44.84 77.41
CA SER A 5 8.79 44.19 76.48
C SER A 5 8.32 42.81 76.04
N ALA A 6 7.66 42.03 76.90
CA ALA A 6 7.10 40.73 76.51
C ALA A 6 5.95 40.90 75.50
N ILE A 7 5.08 41.89 75.66
CA ILE A 7 4.00 42.18 74.71
C ILE A 7 4.58 42.60 73.34
N VAL A 8 5.60 43.42 73.29
CA VAL A 8 6.23 43.87 72.10
C VAL A 8 6.89 42.67 71.34
N VAL A 9 7.55 41.75 72.05
CA VAL A 9 8.12 40.55 71.49
C VAL A 9 7.03 39.64 70.91
N ILE A 10 5.92 39.48 71.59
CA ILE A 10 4.79 38.66 71.09
C ILE A 10 4.16 39.28 69.84
N VAL A 11 4.00 40.60 69.79
CA VAL A 11 3.44 41.31 68.62
C VAL A 11 4.41 41.20 67.44
N LEU A 12 5.73 41.35 67.68
CA LEU A 12 6.73 41.14 66.62
C LEU A 12 6.75 39.69 66.10
N ALA A 13 6.63 38.73 67.00
CA ALA A 13 6.54 37.32 66.62
C ALA A 13 5.27 37.02 65.78
N LEU A 14 4.12 37.54 66.17
CA LEU A 14 2.89 37.44 65.42
C LEU A 14 2.96 38.15 64.06
N ALA A 15 3.60 39.33 64.01
CA ALA A 15 3.84 40.02 62.74
C ALA A 15 4.76 39.21 61.83
N ALA A 16 5.86 38.65 62.36
CA ALA A 16 6.79 37.81 61.60
C ALA A 16 6.08 36.55 61.06
N VAL A 17 5.25 35.89 61.85
CA VAL A 17 4.41 34.75 61.41
C VAL A 17 3.42 35.21 60.34
N GLY A 18 2.77 36.36 60.49
CA GLY A 18 1.85 36.92 59.49
C GLY A 18 2.56 37.18 58.16
N VAL A 19 3.74 37.77 58.17
CA VAL A 19 4.58 37.97 56.95
C VAL A 19 4.97 36.64 56.31
N TYR A 20 5.38 35.67 57.11
CA TYR A 20 5.76 34.36 56.62
C TYR A 20 4.56 33.63 55.92
N LEU A 21 3.38 33.69 56.49
CA LEU A 21 2.16 33.10 55.93
C LEU A 21 1.61 33.89 54.73
N SER A 22 2.00 35.17 54.57
CA SER A 22 1.58 36.01 53.44
C SER A 22 2.38 35.74 52.15
N ALA A 23 3.64 35.35 52.28
CA ALA A 23 4.50 35.17 51.13
C ALA A 23 4.28 33.80 50.46
N PHE A 24 4.18 33.79 49.13
CA PHE A 24 4.18 32.57 48.33
C PHE A 24 4.95 32.76 47.06
N ILE A 25 5.51 31.66 46.53
CA ILE A 25 6.38 31.68 45.33
C ILE A 25 5.63 30.95 44.23
N VAL A 26 5.54 31.59 43.05
CA VAL A 26 5.04 30.98 41.82
C VAL A 26 6.23 30.62 40.94
N ARG A 27 6.39 29.35 40.64
CA ARG A 27 7.47 28.86 39.79
C ARG A 27 7.15 29.09 38.32
N GLN A 28 8.16 29.08 37.46
CA GLN A 28 7.99 29.21 35.99
C GLN A 28 7.14 28.07 35.38
N THR A 29 7.14 26.91 36.00
CA THR A 29 6.38 25.73 35.60
C THR A 29 4.96 25.70 36.11
N GLU A 30 4.58 26.66 36.95
CA GLU A 30 3.30 26.72 37.62
C GLU A 30 2.59 28.02 37.29
N GLN A 31 1.28 27.98 37.31
CA GLN A 31 0.40 29.15 37.28
C GLN A 31 -0.47 29.12 38.52
N ALA A 32 -0.78 30.28 39.05
CA ALA A 32 -1.48 30.40 40.32
C ALA A 32 -2.75 31.23 40.17
N ILE A 33 -3.81 30.79 40.83
CA ILE A 33 -5.05 31.56 41.01
C ILE A 33 -5.18 31.98 42.47
N VAL A 34 -5.36 33.26 42.67
CA VAL A 34 -5.61 33.81 43.98
C VAL A 34 -7.11 33.98 44.16
N LEU A 35 -7.68 33.22 45.08
CA LEU A 35 -9.08 33.26 45.45
C LEU A 35 -9.27 34.13 46.71
N GLN A 36 -10.30 34.93 46.73
CA GLN A 36 -10.74 35.67 47.93
C GLN A 36 -12.22 35.32 48.21
N PHE A 37 -12.46 34.67 49.34
CA PHE A 37 -13.80 34.16 49.70
C PHE A 37 -14.45 33.31 48.60
N GLY A 38 -13.65 32.55 47.80
CA GLY A 38 -14.12 31.72 46.71
C GLY A 38 -14.24 32.42 45.36
N GLU A 39 -14.08 33.74 45.30
CA GLU A 39 -14.05 34.51 44.07
C GLU A 39 -12.61 34.65 43.55
N VAL A 40 -12.43 34.54 42.24
CA VAL A 40 -11.11 34.69 41.61
C VAL A 40 -10.75 36.17 41.54
N LYS A 41 -9.71 36.56 42.28
CA LYS A 41 -9.22 37.95 42.32
C LYS A 41 -8.11 38.20 41.31
N ASN A 42 -7.17 37.27 41.18
CA ASN A 42 -6.02 37.45 40.32
C ASN A 42 -5.54 36.10 39.78
N VAL A 43 -4.97 36.12 38.56
CA VAL A 43 -4.33 34.98 37.89
C VAL A 43 -2.87 35.38 37.65
N ILE A 44 -1.93 34.56 38.10
CA ILE A 44 -0.50 34.83 38.04
C ILE A 44 0.16 33.79 37.16
N ASN A 45 1.06 34.26 36.27
CA ASN A 45 1.85 33.46 35.37
C ASN A 45 1.00 32.59 34.39
N GLU A 46 -0.15 33.16 33.94
CA GLU A 46 -0.98 32.54 32.91
C GLU A 46 -0.19 32.23 31.64
N TYR A 47 -0.56 31.18 30.96
CA TYR A 47 0.06 30.84 29.67
C TYR A 47 -0.38 31.80 28.56
N GLN A 48 0.46 32.75 28.23
CA GLN A 48 0.24 33.70 27.14
C GLN A 48 1.44 33.66 26.17
N LEU A 49 1.15 33.54 24.87
CA LEU A 49 2.16 33.74 23.82
C LEU A 49 2.28 35.24 23.58
N THR A 50 3.49 35.76 23.67
CA THR A 50 3.79 37.15 23.28
C THR A 50 3.86 37.23 21.76
N ASP A 51 3.46 38.34 21.14
CA ASP A 51 3.52 38.59 19.68
C ASP A 51 4.90 38.36 19.06
N LYS A 52 5.95 38.37 19.89
CA LYS A 52 7.36 38.11 19.50
C LYS A 52 7.78 36.64 19.65
N GLY A 53 6.83 35.70 19.87
CA GLY A 53 7.12 34.25 20.00
C GLY A 53 7.71 33.85 21.36
N GLY A 54 7.72 34.73 22.36
CA GLY A 54 8.14 34.44 23.73
C GLY A 54 6.93 34.10 24.62
N PHE A 55 7.19 33.50 25.79
CA PHE A 55 6.20 33.28 26.82
C PHE A 55 6.23 34.42 27.85
N VAL A 56 5.08 34.91 28.28
CA VAL A 56 4.99 35.79 29.40
C VAL A 56 5.41 35.00 30.65
N ASN A 57 6.36 35.51 31.40
CA ASN A 57 6.88 34.88 32.59
C ASN A 57 6.73 35.81 33.76
N ASP A 58 5.65 35.64 34.51
CA ASP A 58 5.33 36.36 35.75
C ASP A 58 5.62 35.51 36.99
N ALA A 59 6.62 34.61 36.88
CA ALA A 59 7.07 33.83 38.03
C ALA A 59 7.82 34.72 39.02
N GLY A 60 7.57 34.52 40.31
CA GLY A 60 8.23 35.31 41.34
C GLY A 60 7.60 35.14 42.72
N LEU A 61 8.00 36.05 43.61
CA LEU A 61 7.47 36.15 44.99
C LEU A 61 6.25 37.06 44.99
N TYR A 62 5.16 36.56 45.55
CA TYR A 62 3.90 37.28 45.65
C TYR A 62 3.40 37.28 47.11
N TRP A 63 2.50 38.20 47.38
CA TRP A 63 1.91 38.35 48.68
C TRP A 63 0.43 38.08 48.66
N LYS A 64 -0.08 37.33 49.65
CA LYS A 64 -1.48 37.07 49.88
C LYS A 64 -1.89 37.52 51.28
N ILE A 65 -3.14 37.83 51.45
CA ILE A 65 -3.70 38.10 52.81
C ILE A 65 -3.99 36.73 53.44
N PRO A 66 -3.25 36.33 54.48
CA PRO A 66 -3.47 35.07 55.15
C PRO A 66 -4.89 34.99 55.69
N VAL A 67 -5.47 33.79 55.71
CA VAL A 67 -6.86 33.48 56.15
C VAL A 67 -7.96 33.94 55.18
N VAL A 68 -7.79 35.04 54.45
CA VAL A 68 -8.79 35.59 53.52
C VAL A 68 -8.58 35.13 52.10
N GLN A 69 -7.31 34.96 51.72
CA GLN A 69 -6.93 34.57 50.35
C GLN A 69 -6.34 33.15 50.32
N GLU A 70 -6.87 32.34 49.42
CA GLU A 70 -6.39 31.01 49.07
C GLU A 70 -5.69 31.05 47.72
N VAL A 71 -4.60 30.29 47.55
CA VAL A 71 -3.87 30.20 46.30
C VAL A 71 -3.90 28.77 45.81
N LEU A 72 -4.40 28.58 44.58
CA LEU A 72 -4.42 27.30 43.90
C LEU A 72 -3.36 27.32 42.81
N PHE A 73 -2.55 26.27 42.76
CA PHE A 73 -1.50 26.10 41.77
C PHE A 73 -1.90 25.07 40.70
N TYR A 74 -1.65 25.37 39.43
CA TYR A 74 -1.82 24.49 38.31
C TYR A 74 -0.53 24.37 37.52
N ASP A 75 -0.28 23.21 36.93
CA ASP A 75 0.91 22.99 36.09
C ASP A 75 0.76 23.73 34.75
N LYS A 76 1.82 24.49 34.36
CA LYS A 76 1.90 25.23 33.08
C LYS A 76 2.51 24.40 31.96
N ARG A 77 3.14 23.28 32.31
CA ARG A 77 3.81 22.38 31.35
C ARG A 77 2.76 21.63 30.52
N ILE A 78 3.23 20.91 29.52
CA ILE A 78 2.45 19.95 28.78
C ILE A 78 2.22 18.73 29.67
N LEU A 79 0.98 18.39 29.88
CA LEU A 79 0.53 17.22 30.60
C LEU A 79 0.10 16.13 29.62
N ASP A 80 0.24 14.89 30.00
CA ASP A 80 -0.21 13.73 29.24
C ASP A 80 -1.40 13.04 29.93
N LEU A 81 -2.27 12.50 29.11
CA LEU A 81 -3.40 11.67 29.53
C LEU A 81 -3.45 10.46 28.63
N ASP A 82 -3.25 9.28 29.21
CA ASP A 82 -3.46 8.00 28.56
C ASP A 82 -4.92 7.56 28.69
N SER A 83 -5.54 7.15 27.58
CA SER A 83 -6.84 6.49 27.63
C SER A 83 -6.70 5.01 27.99
N ALA A 84 -7.72 4.43 28.59
CA ALA A 84 -7.83 2.99 28.66
C ALA A 84 -7.98 2.41 27.24
N PRO A 85 -7.58 1.13 27.02
CA PRO A 85 -7.83 0.45 25.75
C PRO A 85 -9.30 0.49 25.38
N LEU A 86 -9.61 1.01 24.18
CA LEU A 86 -10.97 1.21 23.69
C LEU A 86 -11.23 0.28 22.52
N GLU A 87 -12.31 -0.51 22.59
CA GLU A 87 -12.79 -1.26 21.42
C GLU A 87 -13.59 -0.34 20.50
N VAL A 88 -13.19 -0.27 19.23
CA VAL A 88 -13.85 0.49 18.17
C VAL A 88 -14.17 -0.43 17.00
N ILE A 89 -15.35 -0.28 16.42
CA ILE A 89 -15.74 -0.94 15.18
C ILE A 89 -15.51 0.06 14.05
N VAL A 90 -14.63 -0.25 13.12
CA VAL A 90 -14.31 0.58 11.95
C VAL A 90 -15.31 0.34 10.81
N ALA A 91 -15.28 1.16 9.76
CA ALA A 91 -16.26 1.15 8.67
C ALA A 91 -16.37 -0.22 7.96
N ASP A 92 -15.29 -0.98 7.87
CA ASP A 92 -15.24 -2.34 7.31
C ASP A 92 -15.63 -3.44 8.32
N GLN A 93 -16.35 -3.06 9.39
CA GLN A 93 -16.90 -3.95 10.43
C GLN A 93 -15.86 -4.77 11.22
N LYS A 94 -14.59 -4.40 11.14
CA LYS A 94 -13.55 -5.00 11.96
C LYS A 94 -13.53 -4.34 13.34
N ARG A 95 -13.31 -5.14 14.38
CA ARG A 95 -13.09 -4.63 15.75
C ARG A 95 -11.62 -4.36 15.96
N LEU A 96 -11.29 -3.19 16.47
CA LEU A 96 -9.94 -2.80 16.85
C LEU A 96 -9.92 -2.44 18.34
N VAL A 97 -8.86 -2.84 19.02
CA VAL A 97 -8.50 -2.34 20.34
C VAL A 97 -7.48 -1.23 20.16
N VAL A 98 -7.87 -0.02 20.55
CA VAL A 98 -7.08 1.19 20.31
C VAL A 98 -6.66 1.80 21.63
N ASP A 99 -5.37 2.02 21.82
CA ASP A 99 -4.80 2.82 22.89
C ASP A 99 -4.42 4.18 22.34
N ALA A 100 -4.96 5.24 22.94
CA ALA A 100 -4.65 6.60 22.55
C ALA A 100 -4.16 7.42 23.74
N PHE A 101 -3.37 8.45 23.45
CA PHE A 101 -3.00 9.43 24.45
C PHE A 101 -3.15 10.83 23.89
N VAL A 102 -3.40 11.76 24.78
CA VAL A 102 -3.49 13.18 24.47
C VAL A 102 -2.47 13.97 25.29
N ARG A 103 -1.80 14.90 24.63
CA ARG A 103 -0.96 15.90 25.28
C ARG A 103 -1.73 17.20 25.31
N TYR A 104 -1.89 17.75 26.48
CA TYR A 104 -2.65 18.96 26.69
C TYR A 104 -1.92 19.95 27.61
N ARG A 105 -2.38 21.18 27.62
CA ARG A 105 -1.89 22.24 28.48
C ARG A 105 -3.06 23.07 28.99
N ILE A 106 -2.97 23.49 30.23
CA ILE A 106 -3.92 24.44 30.84
C ILE A 106 -3.53 25.83 30.33
N THR A 107 -4.36 26.39 29.43
CA THR A 107 -4.12 27.72 28.83
C THR A 107 -4.88 28.82 29.53
N ASN A 108 -6.03 28.51 30.06
CA ASN A 108 -6.85 29.47 30.83
C ASN A 108 -7.19 28.88 32.19
N PRO A 109 -6.39 29.19 33.24
CA PRO A 109 -6.61 28.64 34.57
C PRO A 109 -7.91 29.13 35.22
N LEU A 110 -8.37 30.33 34.89
CA LEU A 110 -9.68 30.85 35.39
C LEU A 110 -10.82 29.95 34.89
N LYS A 111 -10.87 29.70 33.59
CA LYS A 111 -11.91 28.87 33.00
C LYS A 111 -11.80 27.42 33.48
N PHE A 112 -10.56 26.92 33.63
CA PHE A 112 -10.27 25.60 34.16
C PHE A 112 -10.85 25.45 35.60
N TYR A 113 -10.60 26.41 36.48
CA TYR A 113 -11.13 26.40 37.81
C TYR A 113 -12.69 26.44 37.85
N GLN A 114 -13.29 27.25 36.99
CA GLN A 114 -14.75 27.39 36.93
C GLN A 114 -15.46 26.13 36.42
N THR A 115 -14.80 25.36 35.50
CA THR A 115 -15.43 24.21 34.83
C THR A 115 -15.09 22.87 35.47
N VAL A 116 -13.84 22.66 35.86
CA VAL A 116 -13.37 21.35 36.36
C VAL A 116 -12.74 21.38 37.74
N ARG A 117 -12.28 22.53 38.20
CA ARG A 117 -11.63 22.81 39.48
C ARG A 117 -10.31 22.10 39.71
N ASP A 118 -10.22 20.80 39.47
CA ASP A 118 -9.07 19.99 39.77
C ASP A 118 -8.63 19.16 38.52
N GLU A 119 -7.39 18.76 38.55
CA GLU A 119 -6.76 18.02 37.43
C GLU A 119 -7.35 16.61 37.27
N ARG A 120 -7.82 15.98 38.34
CA ARG A 120 -8.41 14.63 38.27
C ARG A 120 -9.71 14.66 37.47
N THR A 121 -10.59 15.63 37.78
CA THR A 121 -11.85 15.85 37.07
C THR A 121 -11.60 16.25 35.64
N ALA A 122 -10.56 17.05 35.37
CA ALA A 122 -10.13 17.40 34.02
C ALA A 122 -9.71 16.17 33.22
N ARG A 123 -8.86 15.30 33.77
CA ARG A 123 -8.42 14.05 33.16
C ARG A 123 -9.62 13.16 32.82
N GLN A 124 -10.56 13.00 33.72
CA GLN A 124 -11.75 12.18 33.46
C GLN A 124 -12.60 12.75 32.31
N ARG A 125 -12.88 14.06 32.32
CA ARG A 125 -13.67 14.70 31.25
C ARG A 125 -12.97 14.65 29.91
N LEU A 126 -11.65 14.95 29.86
CA LEU A 126 -10.85 14.86 28.65
C LEU A 126 -10.74 13.42 28.13
N GLY A 127 -10.65 12.44 29.04
CA GLY A 127 -10.69 11.03 28.70
C GLY A 127 -11.98 10.66 27.95
N ASN A 128 -13.13 11.04 28.50
CA ASN A 128 -14.43 10.79 27.89
C ASN A 128 -14.54 11.46 26.49
N VAL A 129 -14.05 12.70 26.35
CA VAL A 129 -14.03 13.42 25.08
C VAL A 129 -13.10 12.75 24.08
N LEU A 130 -11.90 12.31 24.52
CA LEU A 130 -10.95 11.57 23.69
C LEU A 130 -11.58 10.27 23.19
N GLU A 131 -12.17 9.46 24.07
CA GLU A 131 -12.82 8.20 23.70
C GLU A 131 -13.96 8.42 22.70
N ALA A 132 -14.82 9.42 22.91
CA ALA A 132 -15.92 9.75 22.00
C ALA A 132 -15.39 10.17 20.61
N SER A 133 -14.36 11.02 20.59
CA SER A 133 -13.74 11.49 19.35
C SER A 133 -13.01 10.37 18.59
N VAL A 134 -12.25 9.52 19.29
CA VAL A 134 -11.59 8.35 18.72
C VAL A 134 -12.64 7.41 18.11
N ARG A 135 -13.72 7.10 18.85
CA ARG A 135 -14.80 6.24 18.36
C ARG A 135 -15.51 6.83 17.14
N SER A 136 -15.77 8.11 17.15
CA SER A 136 -16.44 8.81 16.04
C SER A 136 -15.58 8.81 14.76
N VAL A 137 -14.31 9.19 14.88
CA VAL A 137 -13.42 9.33 13.73
C VAL A 137 -12.99 7.98 13.18
N LEU A 138 -12.60 7.03 14.03
CA LEU A 138 -12.19 5.71 13.60
C LEU A 138 -13.36 4.86 13.11
N GLY A 139 -14.57 5.06 13.63
CA GLY A 139 -15.77 4.38 13.15
C GLY A 139 -16.15 4.73 11.72
N ALA A 140 -15.72 5.88 11.22
CA ALA A 140 -15.90 6.30 9.82
C ALA A 140 -14.74 5.92 8.90
N ALA A 141 -13.60 5.48 9.44
CA ALA A 141 -12.41 5.10 8.71
C ALA A 141 -12.35 3.58 8.47
N THR A 142 -11.60 3.16 7.44
CA THR A 142 -11.31 1.74 7.21
C THR A 142 -10.12 1.27 8.05
N PHE A 143 -9.99 -0.05 8.22
CA PHE A 143 -8.83 -0.63 8.90
C PHE A 143 -7.49 -0.19 8.28
N GLU A 144 -7.44 -0.11 6.95
CA GLU A 144 -6.23 0.28 6.21
C GLU A 144 -5.84 1.74 6.44
N ASP A 145 -6.82 2.64 6.53
CA ASP A 145 -6.63 4.04 6.86
C ASP A 145 -6.03 4.23 8.27
N VAL A 146 -6.47 3.42 9.23
CA VAL A 146 -5.97 3.49 10.61
C VAL A 146 -4.52 3.00 10.72
N VAL A 147 -4.15 1.99 9.92
CA VAL A 147 -2.83 1.32 10.04
C VAL A 147 -1.78 1.95 9.14
N ARG A 148 -2.14 2.49 7.96
CA ARG A 148 -1.18 2.92 6.93
C ARG A 148 -1.28 4.38 6.50
N ASP A 149 -2.06 4.66 5.48
CA ASP A 149 -1.84 5.82 4.60
C ASP A 149 -2.39 7.14 5.14
N THR A 150 -3.51 7.11 5.86
CA THR A 150 -4.21 8.31 6.33
C THR A 150 -4.17 8.50 7.84
N ARG A 151 -3.37 7.68 8.55
CA ARG A 151 -3.26 7.71 10.01
C ARG A 151 -2.96 9.11 10.57
N GLU A 152 -2.07 9.85 9.92
CA GLU A 152 -1.70 11.20 10.35
C GLU A 152 -2.89 12.16 10.24
N ASN A 153 -3.65 12.11 9.16
CA ASN A 153 -4.86 12.92 8.97
C ASN A 153 -5.93 12.57 10.00
N LEU A 154 -6.10 11.29 10.32
CA LEU A 154 -7.03 10.86 11.36
C LEU A 154 -6.64 11.42 12.73
N MET A 155 -5.33 11.42 13.06
CA MET A 155 -4.83 12.02 14.31
C MET A 155 -5.09 13.51 14.37
N HIS A 156 -4.88 14.23 13.28
CA HIS A 156 -5.21 15.66 13.20
C HIS A 156 -6.70 15.92 13.38
N THR A 157 -7.55 15.13 12.77
CA THR A 157 -9.02 15.25 12.89
C THR A 157 -9.45 14.99 14.33
N ILE A 158 -8.93 13.93 14.98
CA ILE A 158 -9.21 13.63 16.39
C ILE A 158 -8.72 14.76 17.28
N ARG A 159 -7.47 15.24 17.07
CA ARG A 159 -6.92 16.36 17.83
C ARG A 159 -7.81 17.61 17.76
N ASP A 160 -8.24 17.97 16.57
CA ASP A 160 -9.04 19.19 16.36
C ASP A 160 -10.42 19.06 17.00
N GLN A 161 -11.03 17.89 16.92
CA GLN A 161 -12.30 17.60 17.58
C GLN A 161 -12.17 17.63 19.12
N VAL A 162 -11.15 16.96 19.68
CA VAL A 162 -10.89 16.98 21.12
C VAL A 162 -10.53 18.39 21.58
N ASN A 163 -9.73 19.14 20.81
CA ASN A 163 -9.32 20.50 21.17
C ASN A 163 -10.52 21.45 21.22
N LYS A 164 -11.48 21.33 20.34
CA LYS A 164 -12.71 22.13 20.34
C LYS A 164 -13.48 21.99 21.68
N GLU A 165 -13.61 20.76 22.14
CA GLU A 165 -14.27 20.49 23.44
C GLU A 165 -13.37 20.88 24.62
N ALA A 166 -12.05 20.63 24.53
CA ALA A 166 -11.08 20.96 25.58
C ALA A 166 -11.00 22.46 25.87
N GLN A 167 -11.14 23.31 24.83
CA GLN A 167 -11.18 24.77 24.99
C GLN A 167 -12.33 25.24 25.88
N THR A 168 -13.44 24.49 25.96
CA THR A 168 -14.53 24.81 26.89
C THR A 168 -14.13 24.63 28.34
N LEU A 169 -13.13 23.76 28.58
CA LEU A 169 -12.57 23.47 29.89
C LEU A 169 -11.37 24.37 30.27
N GLY A 170 -10.96 25.31 29.41
CA GLY A 170 -9.76 26.13 29.60
C GLY A 170 -8.45 25.41 29.31
N VAL A 171 -8.50 24.33 28.51
CA VAL A 171 -7.38 23.47 28.16
C VAL A 171 -7.16 23.51 26.63
N SER A 172 -5.91 23.49 26.21
CA SER A 172 -5.56 23.36 24.80
C SER A 172 -4.88 22.01 24.55
N VAL A 173 -5.36 21.29 23.56
CA VAL A 173 -4.76 20.03 23.12
C VAL A 173 -3.62 20.34 22.16
N VAL A 174 -2.44 19.86 22.50
CA VAL A 174 -1.23 20.02 21.70
C VAL A 174 -1.13 18.95 20.64
N ASP A 175 -1.34 17.68 21.05
CA ASP A 175 -1.21 16.53 20.17
C ASP A 175 -2.09 15.38 20.67
N VAL A 176 -2.56 14.56 19.72
CA VAL A 176 -3.27 13.30 19.99
C VAL A 176 -2.64 12.21 19.16
N ARG A 177 -2.30 11.09 19.79
CA ARG A 177 -1.71 9.95 19.07
C ARG A 177 -2.30 8.63 19.52
N ILE A 178 -2.46 7.73 18.57
CA ILE A 178 -2.72 6.33 18.84
C ILE A 178 -1.39 5.64 19.13
N LYS A 179 -1.26 5.01 20.31
CA LYS A 179 -0.11 4.18 20.66
C LYS A 179 -0.13 2.86 19.91
N ARG A 180 -1.30 2.21 19.93
CA ARG A 180 -1.50 0.87 19.41
C ARG A 180 -2.91 0.74 18.88
N ALA A 181 -3.04 0.04 17.77
CA ALA A 181 -4.32 -0.36 17.18
C ALA A 181 -4.19 -1.82 16.76
N ASP A 182 -4.72 -2.71 17.57
CA ASP A 182 -4.61 -4.16 17.39
C ASP A 182 -6.00 -4.79 17.21
N LEU A 183 -6.00 -5.98 16.62
CA LEU A 183 -7.19 -6.81 16.60
C LEU A 183 -7.36 -7.50 17.97
N PRO A 184 -8.60 -7.67 18.48
CA PRO A 184 -8.84 -8.42 19.71
C PRO A 184 -8.24 -9.83 19.66
N GLU A 185 -7.53 -10.24 20.71
CA GLU A 185 -6.81 -11.52 20.75
C GLU A 185 -7.73 -12.72 20.47
N ALA A 186 -8.96 -12.70 20.98
CA ALA A 186 -9.90 -13.81 20.86
C ALA A 186 -10.29 -14.16 19.40
N ASN A 187 -10.10 -13.26 18.44
CA ASN A 187 -10.47 -13.46 17.04
C ASN A 187 -9.29 -13.34 16.08
N SER A 188 -8.11 -12.97 16.56
CA SER A 188 -6.94 -12.67 15.72
C SER A 188 -6.57 -13.83 14.80
N GLU A 189 -6.53 -15.07 15.31
CA GLU A 189 -6.15 -16.24 14.53
C GLU A 189 -7.16 -16.54 13.40
N ALA A 190 -8.44 -16.46 13.68
CA ALA A 190 -9.49 -16.69 12.68
C ALA A 190 -9.49 -15.59 11.60
N ILE A 191 -9.25 -14.35 12.00
CA ILE A 191 -9.15 -13.20 11.09
C ILE A 191 -7.88 -13.31 10.23
N TYR A 192 -6.72 -13.64 10.79
CA TYR A 192 -5.50 -13.88 10.05
C TYR A 192 -5.65 -15.00 9.02
N LYS A 193 -6.26 -16.13 9.44
CA LYS A 193 -6.53 -17.25 8.54
C LYS A 193 -7.48 -16.85 7.39
N ARG A 194 -8.50 -16.04 7.69
CA ARG A 194 -9.41 -15.51 6.67
C ARG A 194 -8.67 -14.56 5.70
N MET A 195 -7.89 -13.61 6.22
CA MET A 195 -7.08 -12.70 5.41
C MET A 195 -6.08 -13.46 4.52
N GLN A 196 -5.42 -14.49 5.07
CA GLN A 196 -4.51 -15.34 4.30
C GLN A 196 -5.26 -16.05 3.17
N THR A 197 -6.45 -16.58 3.45
CA THR A 197 -7.29 -17.25 2.45
C THR A 197 -7.75 -16.27 1.35
N GLU A 198 -8.16 -15.06 1.71
CA GLU A 198 -8.53 -14.02 0.75
C GLU A 198 -7.35 -13.62 -0.14
N ARG A 199 -6.18 -13.38 0.45
CA ARG A 199 -4.96 -13.05 -0.33
C ARG A 199 -4.51 -14.20 -1.23
N GLN A 200 -4.63 -15.45 -0.77
CA GLN A 200 -4.35 -16.62 -1.60
C GLN A 200 -5.34 -16.74 -2.77
N ARG A 201 -6.60 -16.40 -2.53
CA ARG A 201 -7.65 -16.41 -3.56
C ARG A 201 -7.39 -15.34 -4.62
N GLU A 202 -7.12 -14.11 -4.20
CA GLU A 202 -6.75 -12.98 -5.07
C GLU A 202 -5.50 -13.30 -5.92
N ALA A 203 -4.45 -13.83 -5.27
CA ALA A 203 -3.24 -14.25 -5.96
C ALA A 203 -3.48 -15.38 -6.96
N THR A 204 -4.40 -16.31 -6.66
CA THR A 204 -4.78 -17.39 -7.57
C THR A 204 -5.56 -16.86 -8.77
N GLU A 205 -6.47 -15.92 -8.54
CA GLU A 205 -7.25 -15.26 -9.60
C GLU A 205 -6.33 -14.51 -10.58
N ILE A 206 -5.45 -13.65 -10.07
CA ILE A 206 -4.47 -12.90 -10.88
C ILE A 206 -3.56 -13.86 -11.68
N ARG A 207 -3.09 -14.95 -11.04
CA ARG A 207 -2.28 -15.96 -11.76
C ARG A 207 -3.09 -16.69 -12.83
N SER A 208 -4.37 -16.96 -12.57
CA SER A 208 -5.27 -17.61 -13.53
C SER A 208 -5.53 -16.73 -14.74
N GLU A 209 -5.79 -15.45 -14.52
CA GLU A 209 -5.93 -14.46 -15.59
C GLU A 209 -4.65 -14.30 -16.40
N GLY A 210 -3.50 -14.23 -15.71
CA GLY A 210 -2.19 -14.19 -16.37
C GLY A 210 -1.91 -15.41 -17.24
N ARG A 211 -2.25 -16.62 -16.76
CA ARG A 211 -2.13 -17.86 -17.55
C ARG A 211 -3.08 -17.88 -18.75
N ALA A 212 -4.32 -17.44 -18.55
CA ALA A 212 -5.28 -17.36 -19.65
C ALA A 212 -4.84 -16.37 -20.73
N ALA A 213 -4.28 -15.23 -20.33
CA ALA A 213 -3.70 -14.26 -21.26
C ALA A 213 -2.49 -14.83 -22.00
N ALA A 214 -1.57 -15.49 -21.31
CA ALA A 214 -0.40 -16.13 -21.90
C ALA A 214 -0.80 -17.20 -22.92
N ASN A 215 -1.71 -18.11 -22.57
CA ASN A 215 -2.19 -19.14 -23.45
C ASN A 215 -2.88 -18.57 -24.70
N ARG A 216 -3.60 -17.46 -24.56
CA ARG A 216 -4.22 -16.76 -25.71
C ARG A 216 -3.20 -16.18 -26.66
N ILE A 217 -2.15 -15.57 -26.12
CA ILE A 217 -1.05 -15.00 -26.92
C ILE A 217 -0.30 -16.12 -27.63
N GLU A 218 0.06 -17.20 -26.94
CA GLU A 218 0.75 -18.37 -27.48
C GLU A 218 -0.07 -19.03 -28.61
N ALA A 219 -1.35 -19.32 -28.35
CA ALA A 219 -2.25 -19.90 -29.36
C ALA A 219 -2.41 -18.99 -30.60
N THR A 220 -2.41 -17.68 -30.41
CA THR A 220 -2.47 -16.73 -31.52
C THR A 220 -1.18 -16.74 -32.33
N ALA A 221 -0.02 -16.76 -31.65
CA ALA A 221 1.28 -16.83 -32.30
C ALA A 221 1.47 -18.15 -33.07
N ASP A 222 1.10 -19.29 -32.49
CA ASP A 222 1.17 -20.60 -33.13
C ASP A 222 0.26 -20.67 -34.35
N ARG A 223 -0.97 -20.13 -34.24
CA ARG A 223 -1.84 -20.03 -35.41
C ARG A 223 -1.22 -19.17 -36.51
N GLN A 224 -0.66 -18.03 -36.19
CA GLN A 224 0.00 -17.17 -37.19
C GLN A 224 1.19 -17.84 -37.80
N ALA A 225 2.03 -18.50 -37.00
CA ALA A 225 3.18 -19.27 -37.51
C ALA A 225 2.75 -20.40 -38.47
N THR A 226 1.66 -21.11 -38.13
CA THR A 226 1.09 -22.16 -38.97
C THR A 226 0.56 -21.60 -40.29
N VAL A 227 -0.17 -20.48 -40.26
CA VAL A 227 -0.68 -19.81 -41.45
C VAL A 227 0.48 -19.36 -42.35
N ILE A 228 1.50 -18.70 -41.79
CA ILE A 228 2.66 -18.22 -42.55
C ILE A 228 3.41 -19.41 -43.23
N LYS A 229 3.62 -20.53 -42.50
CA LYS A 229 4.24 -21.72 -43.02
C LYS A 229 3.40 -22.34 -44.17
N ALA A 230 2.08 -22.44 -43.95
CA ALA A 230 1.18 -22.99 -44.97
C ALA A 230 1.12 -22.13 -46.23
N GLU A 231 1.09 -20.80 -46.09
CA GLU A 231 1.16 -19.88 -47.23
C GLU A 231 2.47 -19.94 -47.96
N ALA A 232 3.60 -20.03 -47.24
CA ALA A 232 4.91 -20.19 -47.84
C ALA A 232 5.02 -21.52 -48.61
N THR A 233 4.55 -22.62 -48.02
CA THR A 233 4.48 -23.93 -48.67
C THR A 233 3.62 -23.88 -49.92
N LYS A 234 2.40 -23.32 -49.83
CA LYS A 234 1.53 -23.14 -51.00
C LYS A 234 2.20 -22.36 -52.10
N LYS A 235 2.86 -21.24 -51.76
CA LYS A 235 3.58 -20.44 -52.76
C LYS A 235 4.74 -21.20 -53.39
N SER A 236 5.48 -21.97 -52.59
CA SER A 236 6.55 -22.85 -53.10
C SER A 236 6.03 -23.91 -54.06
N GLU A 237 4.95 -24.60 -53.73
CA GLU A 237 4.37 -25.61 -54.59
C GLU A 237 3.77 -25.02 -55.88
N LEU A 238 3.14 -23.86 -55.82
CA LEU A 238 2.68 -23.14 -57.01
C LEU A 238 3.83 -22.78 -57.93
N MET A 239 4.94 -22.21 -57.40
CA MET A 239 6.11 -21.86 -58.19
C MET A 239 6.80 -23.09 -58.78
N ARG A 240 6.86 -24.22 -58.06
CA ARG A 240 7.36 -25.50 -58.57
C ARG A 240 6.46 -26.01 -59.69
N GLY A 241 5.14 -25.99 -59.47
CA GLY A 241 4.17 -26.40 -60.47
C GLY A 241 4.29 -25.58 -61.77
N GLU A 242 4.38 -24.25 -61.62
CA GLU A 242 4.62 -23.35 -62.78
C GLU A 242 5.94 -23.64 -63.46
N GLY A 243 7.03 -23.85 -62.70
CA GLY A 243 8.34 -24.22 -63.24
C GLY A 243 8.32 -25.56 -63.96
N ASP A 244 7.65 -26.56 -63.38
CA ASP A 244 7.49 -27.88 -64.00
C ASP A 244 6.62 -27.82 -65.27
N ALA A 245 5.57 -27.05 -65.26
CA ALA A 245 4.71 -26.83 -66.43
C ALA A 245 5.49 -26.16 -67.58
N GLU A 246 6.27 -25.10 -67.25
CA GLU A 246 7.09 -24.39 -68.24
C GLU A 246 8.23 -25.28 -68.77
N ARG A 247 8.88 -26.04 -67.91
CA ARG A 247 9.84 -27.03 -68.27
C ARG A 247 9.25 -28.06 -69.29
N ASN A 248 8.06 -28.59 -68.94
CA ASN A 248 7.40 -29.56 -69.80
C ASN A 248 6.93 -28.93 -71.12
N ARG A 249 6.50 -27.69 -71.13
CA ARG A 249 6.16 -26.93 -72.35
C ARG A 249 7.37 -26.81 -73.27
N ILE A 250 8.52 -26.35 -72.74
CA ILE A 250 9.76 -26.21 -73.49
C ILE A 250 10.24 -27.54 -74.05
N PHE A 251 10.20 -28.60 -73.22
CA PHE A 251 10.57 -29.94 -73.67
C PHE A 251 9.64 -30.44 -74.75
N ASN A 252 8.35 -30.33 -74.64
CA ASN A 252 7.36 -30.74 -75.66
C ASN A 252 7.56 -29.96 -76.97
N GLU A 253 7.85 -28.67 -76.88
CA GLU A 253 8.13 -27.86 -78.08
C GLU A 253 9.45 -28.24 -78.76
N ALA A 254 10.47 -28.51 -77.94
CA ALA A 254 11.82 -28.91 -78.52
C ALA A 254 11.79 -30.33 -79.09
N PHE A 255 11.19 -31.26 -78.34
CA PHE A 255 11.19 -32.68 -78.74
C PHE A 255 10.05 -33.04 -79.71
N GLY A 256 9.04 -32.24 -79.84
CA GLY A 256 7.99 -32.40 -80.87
C GLY A 256 8.51 -32.14 -82.28
N LYS A 257 9.70 -31.55 -82.42
CA LYS A 257 10.35 -31.34 -83.73
C LYS A 257 10.89 -32.62 -84.34
N ASP A 258 11.36 -33.62 -83.55
CA ASP A 258 11.82 -34.93 -83.98
C ASP A 258 11.44 -35.97 -82.87
N PRO A 259 10.25 -36.58 -82.96
CA PRO A 259 9.80 -37.57 -82.02
C PRO A 259 10.59 -38.84 -81.93
N GLU A 260 11.24 -39.25 -83.09
CA GLU A 260 12.03 -40.47 -83.10
C GLU A 260 13.37 -40.27 -82.40
N PHE A 261 14.05 -39.17 -82.64
CA PHE A 261 15.27 -38.81 -81.93
C PHE A 261 14.96 -38.64 -80.37
N PHE A 262 13.85 -38.08 -80.04
CA PHE A 262 13.46 -37.96 -78.60
C PHE A 262 13.22 -39.34 -77.97
N ALA A 263 12.53 -40.24 -78.64
CA ALA A 263 12.34 -41.60 -78.14
C ALA A 263 13.68 -42.33 -77.93
N PHE A 264 14.60 -42.19 -78.88
CA PHE A 264 15.98 -42.70 -78.74
C PHE A 264 16.71 -42.06 -77.52
N TYR A 265 16.74 -40.76 -77.45
CA TYR A 265 17.44 -40.02 -76.37
C TYR A 265 16.90 -40.39 -75.00
N ARG A 266 15.57 -40.42 -74.83
CA ARG A 266 14.89 -40.80 -73.60
C ARG A 266 15.18 -42.24 -73.19
N SER A 267 15.23 -43.13 -74.13
CA SER A 267 15.61 -44.55 -73.91
C SER A 267 17.08 -44.67 -73.44
N MET A 268 18.03 -43.92 -74.05
CA MET A 268 19.39 -43.88 -73.56
C MET A 268 19.56 -43.33 -72.16
N GLN A 269 18.85 -42.27 -71.85
CA GLN A 269 18.84 -41.70 -70.48
C GLN A 269 18.20 -42.64 -69.43
N ALA A 270 17.17 -43.36 -69.84
CA ALA A 270 16.55 -44.38 -68.99
C ALA A 270 17.52 -45.60 -68.83
N TYR A 271 18.29 -45.94 -69.78
CA TYR A 271 19.31 -46.99 -69.66
C TYR A 271 20.45 -46.54 -68.74
N GLU A 272 20.96 -45.33 -68.88
CA GLU A 272 21.98 -44.76 -68.00
C GLU A 272 21.57 -44.78 -66.58
N THR A 273 20.31 -44.34 -66.28
CA THR A 273 19.76 -44.26 -64.90
C THR A 273 19.39 -45.63 -64.35
N GLY A 274 18.79 -46.49 -65.15
CA GLY A 274 18.31 -47.81 -64.77
C GLY A 274 19.39 -48.91 -64.76
N LEU A 275 20.46 -48.72 -65.48
CA LEU A 275 21.58 -49.66 -65.52
C LEU A 275 22.84 -49.16 -64.79
N ALA A 276 22.69 -48.08 -63.99
CA ALA A 276 23.76 -47.60 -63.13
C ALA A 276 24.23 -48.74 -62.20
N ALA A 277 25.54 -48.96 -62.16
CA ALA A 277 26.19 -50.12 -61.59
C ALA A 277 26.24 -50.11 -60.06
N ASP A 278 25.11 -50.26 -59.39
CA ASP A 278 25.05 -50.60 -57.98
C ASP A 278 24.05 -51.76 -57.75
N ASP A 279 24.66 -52.97 -57.73
CA ASP A 279 24.09 -54.20 -57.13
C ASP A 279 22.73 -54.70 -57.69
N THR A 280 22.36 -54.29 -58.91
CA THR A 280 21.09 -54.71 -59.54
C THR A 280 21.36 -55.83 -60.56
N ARG A 281 20.91 -57.04 -60.21
CA ARG A 281 20.87 -58.15 -61.18
C ARG A 281 19.56 -58.06 -61.94
N LEU A 282 19.64 -57.62 -63.22
CA LEU A 282 18.51 -57.59 -64.15
C LEU A 282 18.38 -58.91 -64.91
N VAL A 283 17.25 -59.56 -64.71
CA VAL A 283 16.84 -60.65 -65.58
C VAL A 283 15.95 -60.05 -66.66
N ILE A 284 16.43 -59.91 -67.87
CA ILE A 284 15.75 -59.20 -68.96
C ILE A 284 15.41 -60.16 -70.10
N THR A 285 14.25 -59.98 -70.65
CA THR A 285 13.89 -60.61 -71.98
C THR A 285 14.25 -59.61 -73.06
N PRO A 286 15.12 -59.96 -74.03
CA PRO A 286 15.67 -59.00 -74.98
C PRO A 286 14.66 -58.33 -75.92
N ASN A 287 13.44 -58.83 -76.00
CA ASN A 287 12.41 -58.36 -76.93
C ASN A 287 11.37 -57.47 -76.27
N THR A 288 11.69 -56.74 -75.17
CA THR A 288 10.81 -55.76 -74.60
C THR A 288 10.97 -54.40 -75.27
N GLU A 289 9.89 -53.65 -75.35
CA GLU A 289 9.84 -52.28 -75.90
C GLU A 289 10.85 -51.35 -75.23
N PHE A 290 11.16 -51.59 -73.96
CA PHE A 290 12.21 -50.88 -73.22
C PHE A 290 13.60 -51.00 -73.83
N PHE A 291 13.99 -52.13 -74.37
CA PHE A 291 15.28 -52.37 -74.99
C PHE A 291 15.28 -52.18 -76.51
N ARG A 292 14.28 -51.56 -77.10
CA ARG A 292 14.11 -51.32 -78.52
C ARG A 292 15.34 -50.70 -79.21
N PHE A 293 15.97 -49.76 -78.52
CA PHE A 293 17.16 -49.06 -79.04
C PHE A 293 18.50 -49.62 -78.51
N PHE A 294 18.50 -50.67 -77.65
CA PHE A 294 19.75 -51.19 -77.05
C PHE A 294 20.65 -51.92 -78.04
N GLY A 295 20.06 -52.66 -78.97
CA GLY A 295 20.81 -53.42 -79.96
C GLY A 295 20.82 -52.81 -81.38
N ASN A 296 19.92 -51.83 -81.62
CA ASN A 296 19.80 -51.20 -82.95
C ASN A 296 19.40 -49.74 -82.83
N PRO A 297 20.24 -48.78 -83.21
CA PRO A 297 19.94 -47.35 -83.00
C PRO A 297 18.73 -46.85 -83.81
N THR A 298 18.29 -47.54 -84.84
CA THR A 298 17.05 -47.20 -85.59
C THR A 298 15.78 -47.75 -84.96
N GLY A 299 15.90 -48.57 -83.92
CA GLY A 299 14.74 -49.12 -83.22
C GLY A 299 13.89 -50.11 -84.03
N GLN A 300 14.35 -50.57 -85.19
CA GLN A 300 13.65 -51.58 -85.97
C GLN A 300 13.94 -52.97 -85.41
N THR A 301 12.94 -53.62 -84.89
CA THR A 301 13.02 -55.03 -84.53
C THR A 301 13.16 -55.84 -85.77
N THR A 302 14.34 -56.41 -86.05
CA THR A 302 14.51 -57.46 -87.01
C THR A 302 13.73 -58.70 -86.53
N SER A 303 12.57 -58.94 -87.09
CA SER A 303 11.89 -60.22 -86.94
C SER A 303 12.82 -61.34 -87.41
N PRO A 304 13.12 -62.35 -86.56
CA PRO A 304 13.85 -63.48 -87.06
C PRO A 304 12.94 -64.20 -88.11
N GLY A 305 13.34 -64.10 -89.35
CA GLY A 305 12.73 -64.80 -90.46
C GLY A 305 12.63 -66.29 -90.18
N GLN A 306 11.56 -66.82 -90.71
CA GLN A 306 11.16 -68.23 -90.79
C GLN A 306 12.33 -69.21 -90.94
#